data_dad8cc21f7290da4d86b425441f71ec2
#
_entry.id   dad8cc21f7290da4d86b425441f71ec2
#
_cell.length_a   1.000
_cell.length_b   1.000
_cell.length_c   1.000
_cell.angle_alpha   90.00
_cell.angle_beta   90.00
_cell.angle_gamma   90.00
#
_symmetry.space_group_name_H-M   'P 1'
#
loop_
_entity.id
_entity.type
_entity.pdbx_description
1 polymer ?
#
loop_
_entity_poly.entity_id
_entity_poly.type
_entity_poly.pdbx_seq_one_letter_code
_entity_poly.pdbx_strand_id
1 'polypeptide(L)'
;LTFDYDFPNTFFATNTLLITTFLFALGIILTIALYFPKRLMLVSFCFFWFLITLAPTNSIFPRADLLSERNLYLPSFGILFLLAITIHRLVLANHNQLVVKKIGAYCLIIFFIFQIMLLHKRNLLYRSNILLWEDTLQKSPGKLRALHNLSHFYIAEKNYAKAFTILRALTQSQVSSHYRSYAHNNLGSIYLQLGDYLKAEKEFKSGIRAKSSQPTNHFNLGTLLASQGRNLAAKESYEKAEGLYKNYRWGYQIPAELYINKARLLLKLKLYKEAEVSINNYLKRVPESGPGHFVLASIFSAIGKQDKALHEYSLIGNTPKLKGEVHNNRALIFIKKKDFNLALEELHQAITISPNLIDAHYNLGNLLIQTNGDPIEASRHLEKALKLSTSQEVTNRIKHALNSLP
;
A
#
# COMPACT_ATOMS: atom_id res chain seq x y z
N LEU A 1 -15.30 -11.13 21.91
CA LEU A 1 -15.57 -10.26 20.76
C LEU A 1 -14.39 -10.32 19.80
N THR A 2 -14.65 -10.32 18.49
CA THR A 2 -13.66 -10.28 17.45
C THR A 2 -13.57 -8.86 16.88
N PHE A 3 -12.40 -8.48 16.37
CA PHE A 3 -12.21 -7.19 15.71
C PHE A 3 -13.14 -7.01 14.51
N ASP A 4 -13.44 -8.08 13.81
CA ASP A 4 -14.24 -8.12 12.60
C ASP A 4 -15.02 -9.45 12.56
N TYR A 5 -16.29 -9.42 12.98
CA TYR A 5 -17.13 -10.62 13.10
C TYR A 5 -18.14 -10.68 11.95
N ASP A 6 -18.14 -11.81 11.22
CA ASP A 6 -19.20 -12.14 10.27
C ASP A 6 -20.16 -13.15 10.90
N PHE A 7 -21.46 -12.84 10.90
CA PHE A 7 -22.46 -13.84 11.17
C PHE A 7 -22.54 -14.83 10.00
N PRO A 8 -22.51 -16.14 10.24
CA PRO A 8 -22.83 -17.11 9.21
C PRO A 8 -24.21 -16.79 8.61
N ASN A 9 -24.36 -16.88 7.31
CA ASN A 9 -25.65 -16.64 6.64
C ASN A 9 -26.80 -17.48 7.23
N THR A 10 -26.47 -18.60 7.88
CA THR A 10 -27.40 -19.50 8.56
C THR A 10 -27.71 -19.09 9.99
N PHE A 11 -27.02 -18.09 10.58
CA PHE A 11 -27.18 -17.74 12.00
C PHE A 11 -28.63 -17.42 12.35
N PHE A 12 -29.30 -16.62 11.55
CA PHE A 12 -30.71 -16.25 11.77
C PHE A 12 -31.66 -17.44 11.56
N ALA A 13 -31.36 -18.33 10.62
CA ALA A 13 -32.17 -19.52 10.35
C ALA A 13 -32.03 -20.59 11.46
N THR A 14 -30.83 -20.75 12.04
CA THR A 14 -30.54 -21.76 13.06
C THR A 14 -30.86 -21.29 14.49
N ASN A 15 -30.95 -19.97 14.72
CA ASN A 15 -31.15 -19.39 16.05
C ASN A 15 -32.46 -18.60 16.18
N THR A 16 -33.49 -18.96 15.39
CA THR A 16 -34.80 -18.27 15.41
C THR A 16 -35.41 -18.20 16.82
N LEU A 17 -35.33 -19.28 17.60
CA LEU A 17 -35.86 -19.30 18.98
C LEU A 17 -35.12 -18.29 19.87
N LEU A 18 -33.81 -18.23 19.79
CA LEU A 18 -32.99 -17.31 20.57
C LEU A 18 -33.23 -15.85 20.17
N ILE A 19 -33.42 -15.59 18.90
CA ILE A 19 -33.73 -14.24 18.36
C ILE A 19 -35.13 -13.82 18.79
N THR A 20 -36.15 -14.70 18.66
CA THR A 20 -37.52 -14.40 19.07
C THR A 20 -37.64 -14.18 20.57
N THR A 21 -36.96 -14.98 21.42
CA THR A 21 -36.93 -14.76 22.87
C THR A 21 -36.23 -13.44 23.22
N PHE A 22 -35.14 -13.09 22.55
CA PHE A 22 -34.47 -11.79 22.71
C PHE A 22 -35.37 -10.61 22.33
N LEU A 23 -36.04 -10.66 21.18
CA LEU A 23 -36.96 -9.62 20.72
C LEU A 23 -38.18 -9.49 21.65
N PHE A 24 -38.71 -10.60 22.17
CA PHE A 24 -39.78 -10.61 23.14
C PHE A 24 -39.36 -9.97 24.48
N ALA A 25 -38.18 -10.30 24.98
CA ALA A 25 -37.61 -9.66 26.17
C ALA A 25 -37.39 -8.16 25.98
N LEU A 26 -36.89 -7.77 24.81
CA LEU A 26 -36.71 -6.37 24.43
C LEU A 26 -38.05 -5.62 24.39
N GLY A 27 -39.11 -6.25 23.83
CA GLY A 27 -40.48 -5.72 23.82
C GLY A 27 -41.04 -5.51 25.22
N ILE A 28 -40.84 -6.45 26.14
CA ILE A 28 -41.23 -6.33 27.56
C ILE A 28 -40.52 -5.14 28.21
N ILE A 29 -39.20 -5.02 28.04
CA ILE A 29 -38.42 -3.93 28.60
C ILE A 29 -38.89 -2.58 28.04
N LEU A 30 -39.17 -2.51 26.74
CA LEU A 30 -39.70 -1.32 26.08
C LEU A 30 -41.07 -0.93 26.66
N THR A 31 -41.97 -1.90 26.82
CA THR A 31 -43.31 -1.68 27.38
C THR A 31 -43.19 -1.14 28.82
N ILE A 32 -42.35 -1.76 29.67
CA ILE A 32 -42.11 -1.29 31.03
C ILE A 32 -41.52 0.14 31.03
N ALA A 33 -40.60 0.42 30.17
CA ALA A 33 -39.95 1.75 30.08
C ALA A 33 -40.94 2.86 29.64
N LEU A 34 -41.91 2.53 28.78
CA LEU A 34 -42.93 3.47 28.29
C LEU A 34 -44.09 3.67 29.31
N TYR A 35 -44.56 2.58 29.93
CA TYR A 35 -45.73 2.64 30.84
C TYR A 35 -45.36 3.18 32.22
N PHE A 36 -44.12 2.99 32.71
CA PHE A 36 -43.72 3.41 34.04
C PHE A 36 -42.55 4.42 34.06
N PRO A 37 -42.59 5.48 33.24
CA PRO A 37 -41.43 6.36 33.05
C PRO A 37 -41.05 7.08 34.36
N LYS A 38 -42.03 7.48 35.21
CA LYS A 38 -41.76 8.20 36.45
C LYS A 38 -41.11 7.34 37.53
N ARG A 39 -41.48 6.04 37.62
CA ARG A 39 -40.91 5.10 38.62
C ARG A 39 -39.59 4.47 38.17
N LEU A 40 -39.40 4.30 36.87
CA LEU A 40 -38.24 3.67 36.26
C LEU A 40 -37.48 4.61 35.33
N MET A 41 -37.59 5.92 35.57
CA MET A 41 -36.99 6.98 34.74
C MET A 41 -35.54 6.70 34.35
N LEU A 42 -34.76 6.18 35.29
CA LEU A 42 -33.36 5.87 35.08
C LEU A 42 -33.16 4.64 34.17
N VAL A 43 -33.98 3.59 34.37
CA VAL A 43 -33.94 2.40 33.51
C VAL A 43 -34.36 2.76 32.11
N SER A 44 -35.41 3.57 31.93
CA SER A 44 -35.88 4.07 30.66
C SER A 44 -34.79 4.90 29.95
N PHE A 45 -34.13 5.82 30.67
CA PHE A 45 -33.01 6.59 30.16
C PHE A 45 -31.90 5.69 29.63
N CYS A 46 -31.41 4.73 30.44
CA CYS A 46 -30.32 3.83 30.04
C CYS A 46 -30.68 2.96 28.84
N PHE A 47 -31.94 2.50 28.78
CA PHE A 47 -32.46 1.71 27.68
C PHE A 47 -32.52 2.52 26.35
N PHE A 48 -33.11 3.72 26.39
CA PHE A 48 -33.17 4.60 25.23
C PHE A 48 -31.79 5.10 24.84
N TRP A 49 -30.92 5.39 25.77
CA TRP A 49 -29.52 5.71 25.49
C TRP A 49 -28.85 4.58 24.69
N PHE A 50 -29.00 3.32 25.13
CA PHE A 50 -28.47 2.17 24.41
C PHE A 50 -29.01 2.09 22.98
N LEU A 51 -30.31 2.23 22.77
CA LEU A 51 -30.93 2.15 21.45
C LEU A 51 -30.52 3.32 20.54
N ILE A 52 -30.58 4.55 21.05
CA ILE A 52 -30.27 5.77 20.28
C ILE A 52 -28.80 5.77 19.86
N THR A 53 -27.90 5.39 20.76
CA THR A 53 -26.44 5.37 20.45
C THR A 53 -26.05 4.18 19.58
N LEU A 54 -26.82 3.09 19.59
CA LEU A 54 -26.62 1.93 18.71
C LEU A 54 -27.22 2.16 17.30
N ALA A 55 -28.30 2.93 17.19
CA ALA A 55 -29.03 3.17 15.93
C ALA A 55 -28.15 3.71 14.79
N PRO A 56 -27.27 4.71 14.99
CA PRO A 56 -26.39 5.20 13.92
C PRO A 56 -25.38 4.18 13.42
N THR A 57 -25.01 3.21 14.27
CA THR A 57 -24.01 2.19 13.92
C THR A 57 -24.61 1.00 13.19
N ASN A 58 -25.92 0.75 13.37
CA ASN A 58 -26.70 -0.31 12.73
C ASN A 58 -27.78 0.25 11.79
N SER A 59 -27.61 1.47 11.30
CA SER A 59 -28.63 2.19 10.54
C SER A 59 -28.83 1.65 9.10
N ILE A 60 -29.83 2.20 8.44
CA ILE A 60 -30.33 2.00 7.07
C ILE A 60 -29.22 1.90 6.00
N PHE A 61 -28.01 2.41 6.30
CA PHE A 61 -26.84 2.28 5.41
C PHE A 61 -26.06 1.02 5.78
N PRO A 62 -26.05 -0.02 4.92
CA PRO A 62 -25.30 -1.24 5.17
C PRO A 62 -23.80 -0.91 5.25
N ARG A 63 -23.20 -1.18 6.40
CA ARG A 63 -21.75 -1.10 6.60
C ARG A 63 -21.13 -2.48 6.37
N ALA A 64 -19.90 -2.49 5.86
CA ALA A 64 -19.15 -3.72 5.69
C ALA A 64 -18.87 -4.44 7.03
N ASP A 65 -18.89 -3.71 8.16
CA ASP A 65 -18.65 -4.22 9.51
C ASP A 65 -19.97 -4.19 10.29
N LEU A 66 -20.70 -5.30 10.32
CA LEU A 66 -21.96 -5.45 11.05
C LEU A 66 -21.78 -5.35 12.57
N LEU A 67 -20.66 -5.85 13.09
CA LEU A 67 -20.31 -5.80 14.52
C LEU A 67 -18.84 -5.39 14.68
N SER A 68 -18.61 -4.22 15.25
CA SER A 68 -17.29 -3.77 15.67
C SER A 68 -17.32 -3.41 17.15
N GLU A 69 -16.29 -3.81 17.90
CA GLU A 69 -16.17 -3.48 19.34
C GLU A 69 -16.33 -1.97 19.59
N ARG A 70 -15.77 -1.14 18.70
CA ARG A 70 -15.86 0.33 18.80
C ARG A 70 -17.30 0.84 18.81
N ASN A 71 -18.22 0.13 18.18
CA ASN A 71 -19.62 0.54 18.06
C ASN A 71 -20.40 0.31 19.37
N LEU A 72 -19.85 -0.48 20.30
CA LEU A 72 -20.47 -0.83 21.58
C LEU A 72 -20.02 0.08 22.73
N TYR A 73 -18.96 0.88 22.60
CA TYR A 73 -18.45 1.71 23.69
C TYR A 73 -19.50 2.70 24.19
N LEU A 74 -20.10 3.48 23.32
CA LEU A 74 -21.09 4.47 23.71
C LEU A 74 -22.42 3.84 24.17
N PRO A 75 -22.97 2.82 23.49
CA PRO A 75 -24.15 2.09 24.00
C PRO A 75 -23.95 1.42 25.35
N SER A 76 -22.78 0.83 25.59
CA SER A 76 -22.50 0.11 26.85
C SER A 76 -22.54 1.01 28.08
N PHE A 77 -22.35 2.33 27.93
CA PHE A 77 -22.42 3.29 29.02
C PHE A 77 -23.76 3.19 29.79
N GLY A 78 -24.90 3.12 29.09
CA GLY A 78 -26.22 3.01 29.71
C GLY A 78 -26.35 1.75 30.57
N ILE A 79 -25.86 0.61 30.07
CA ILE A 79 -25.90 -0.68 30.80
C ILE A 79 -24.99 -0.63 32.01
N LEU A 80 -23.76 -0.14 31.87
CA LEU A 80 -22.79 -0.04 32.96
C LEU A 80 -23.26 0.92 34.06
N PHE A 81 -23.90 2.04 33.65
CA PHE A 81 -24.47 3.01 34.58
C PHE A 81 -25.62 2.40 35.40
N LEU A 82 -26.51 1.64 34.74
CA LEU A 82 -27.58 0.89 35.45
C LEU A 82 -27.03 -0.12 36.42
N LEU A 83 -26.01 -0.87 36.01
CA LEU A 83 -25.32 -1.85 36.86
C LEU A 83 -24.71 -1.16 38.11
N ALA A 84 -24.00 -0.06 37.89
CA ALA A 84 -23.38 0.71 38.97
C ALA A 84 -24.41 1.20 39.99
N ILE A 85 -25.56 1.73 39.56
CA ILE A 85 -26.63 2.18 40.47
C ILE A 85 -27.29 1.02 41.19
N THR A 86 -27.51 -0.10 40.50
CA THR A 86 -28.09 -1.28 41.14
C THR A 86 -27.18 -1.81 42.26
N ILE A 87 -25.88 -1.91 41.99
CA ILE A 87 -24.86 -2.30 42.97
C ILE A 87 -24.85 -1.30 44.13
N HIS A 88 -24.82 0.00 43.84
CA HIS A 88 -24.84 1.05 44.83
C HIS A 88 -26.06 0.94 45.74
N ARG A 89 -27.29 0.76 45.22
CA ARG A 89 -28.51 0.56 45.98
C ARG A 89 -28.48 -0.69 46.82
N LEU A 90 -28.04 -1.82 46.29
CA LEU A 90 -27.94 -3.09 47.04
C LEU A 90 -26.94 -3.00 48.18
N VAL A 91 -25.81 -2.33 48.00
CA VAL A 91 -24.78 -2.17 49.02
C VAL A 91 -25.21 -1.17 50.08
N LEU A 92 -25.98 -0.11 49.77
CA LEU A 92 -26.43 0.91 50.73
C LEU A 92 -27.74 0.59 51.39
N ALA A 93 -28.62 -0.26 50.82
CA ALA A 93 -29.89 -0.63 51.38
C ALA A 93 -29.76 -1.34 52.73
N ASN A 94 -28.63 -1.99 53.00
CA ASN A 94 -28.35 -2.68 54.25
C ASN A 94 -27.49 -1.80 55.20
N HIS A 95 -28.12 -0.77 55.80
CA HIS A 95 -27.45 0.22 56.64
C HIS A 95 -26.64 -0.32 57.84
N ASN A 96 -26.99 -1.53 58.35
CA ASN A 96 -26.45 -2.06 59.60
C ASN A 96 -25.42 -3.21 59.48
N GLN A 97 -25.05 -3.62 58.28
CA GLN A 97 -24.11 -4.72 58.09
C GLN A 97 -22.79 -4.27 57.45
N LEU A 98 -21.85 -3.86 58.29
CA LEU A 98 -20.48 -3.51 57.86
C LEU A 98 -19.80 -4.62 57.02
N VAL A 99 -20.12 -5.88 57.36
CA VAL A 99 -19.60 -7.07 56.65
C VAL A 99 -20.08 -7.14 55.22
N VAL A 100 -21.39 -6.90 54.96
CA VAL A 100 -21.97 -6.91 53.58
C VAL A 100 -21.35 -5.83 52.72
N LYS A 101 -21.11 -4.63 53.28
CA LYS A 101 -20.44 -3.52 52.58
C LYS A 101 -18.99 -3.88 52.20
N LYS A 102 -18.24 -4.50 53.12
CA LYS A 102 -16.87 -4.96 52.88
C LYS A 102 -16.83 -6.05 51.78
N ILE A 103 -17.70 -7.05 51.85
CA ILE A 103 -17.80 -8.11 50.86
C ILE A 103 -18.13 -7.51 49.49
N GLY A 104 -19.13 -6.62 49.40
CA GLY A 104 -19.48 -5.93 48.14
C GLY A 104 -18.31 -5.14 47.54
N ALA A 105 -17.56 -4.44 48.39
CA ALA A 105 -16.36 -3.71 47.93
C ALA A 105 -15.26 -4.66 47.43
N TYR A 106 -15.00 -5.76 48.09
CA TYR A 106 -14.03 -6.76 47.63
C TYR A 106 -14.47 -7.41 46.30
N CYS A 107 -15.74 -7.76 46.15
CA CYS A 107 -16.27 -8.28 44.87
C CYS A 107 -16.09 -7.28 43.73
N LEU A 108 -16.33 -5.99 43.96
CA LEU A 108 -16.08 -4.95 42.98
C LEU A 108 -14.60 -4.81 42.61
N ILE A 109 -13.71 -4.83 43.61
CA ILE A 109 -12.26 -4.78 43.39
C ILE A 109 -11.81 -5.96 42.51
N ILE A 110 -12.24 -7.19 42.87
CA ILE A 110 -11.93 -8.41 42.12
C ILE A 110 -12.46 -8.30 40.69
N PHE A 111 -13.71 -7.82 40.52
CA PHE A 111 -14.30 -7.60 39.20
C PHE A 111 -13.49 -6.61 38.35
N PHE A 112 -13.07 -5.47 38.93
CA PHE A 112 -12.25 -4.49 38.17
C PHE A 112 -10.87 -5.04 37.84
N ILE A 113 -10.22 -5.75 38.75
CA ILE A 113 -8.93 -6.42 38.49
C ILE A 113 -9.09 -7.39 37.29
N PHE A 114 -10.15 -8.21 37.30
CA PHE A 114 -10.44 -9.13 36.23
C PHE A 114 -10.67 -8.40 34.90
N GLN A 115 -11.44 -7.30 34.89
CA GLN A 115 -11.65 -6.47 33.70
C GLN A 115 -10.35 -5.85 33.17
N ILE A 116 -9.49 -5.36 34.09
CA ILE A 116 -8.17 -4.81 33.71
C ILE A 116 -7.30 -5.91 33.07
N MET A 117 -7.30 -7.12 33.62
CA MET A 117 -6.56 -8.25 33.02
C MET A 117 -7.09 -8.60 31.62
N LEU A 118 -8.41 -8.65 31.40
CA LEU A 118 -9.02 -8.90 30.12
C LEU A 118 -8.67 -7.79 29.12
N LEU A 119 -8.76 -6.54 29.55
CA LEU A 119 -8.40 -5.37 28.74
C LEU A 119 -6.92 -5.38 28.36
N HIS A 120 -6.05 -5.70 29.33
CA HIS A 120 -4.63 -5.83 29.05
C HIS A 120 -4.34 -6.92 28.02
N LYS A 121 -4.92 -8.12 28.19
CA LYS A 121 -4.80 -9.21 27.22
C LYS A 121 -5.30 -8.78 25.83
N ARG A 122 -6.41 -8.04 25.77
CA ARG A 122 -6.96 -7.52 24.52
C ARG A 122 -6.04 -6.48 23.87
N ASN A 123 -5.50 -5.55 24.66
CA ASN A 123 -4.60 -4.52 24.16
C ASN A 123 -3.30 -5.09 23.60
N LEU A 124 -2.83 -6.24 24.07
CA LEU A 124 -1.67 -6.92 23.50
C LEU A 124 -1.89 -7.30 22.04
N LEU A 125 -3.11 -7.67 21.64
CA LEU A 125 -3.45 -8.01 20.25
C LEU A 125 -3.35 -6.80 19.32
N TYR A 126 -3.66 -5.60 19.83
CA TYR A 126 -3.59 -4.36 19.03
C TYR A 126 -2.16 -3.85 18.78
N ARG A 127 -1.15 -4.44 19.45
CA ARG A 127 0.26 -4.08 19.22
C ARG A 127 0.79 -4.57 17.87
N SER A 128 0.18 -5.59 17.28
CA SER A 128 0.59 -6.14 16.00
C SER A 128 -0.64 -6.42 15.13
N ASN A 129 -0.61 -5.91 13.90
CA ASN A 129 -1.65 -6.22 12.91
C ASN A 129 -1.74 -7.73 12.63
N ILE A 130 -0.61 -8.44 12.65
CA ILE A 130 -0.59 -9.89 12.45
C ILE A 130 -1.34 -10.59 13.57
N LEU A 131 -1.01 -10.29 14.84
CA LEU A 131 -1.69 -10.90 15.99
C LEU A 131 -3.19 -10.63 15.97
N LEU A 132 -3.59 -9.42 15.57
CA LEU A 132 -5.00 -9.04 15.48
C LEU A 132 -5.76 -9.87 14.44
N TRP A 133 -5.16 -10.05 13.25
CA TRP A 133 -5.79 -10.83 12.20
C TRP A 133 -5.69 -12.35 12.42
N GLU A 134 -4.62 -12.85 13.07
CA GLU A 134 -4.53 -14.24 13.52
C GLU A 134 -5.62 -14.56 14.57
N ASP A 135 -5.82 -13.70 15.58
CA ASP A 135 -6.92 -13.84 16.55
C ASP A 135 -8.30 -13.83 15.86
N THR A 136 -8.45 -12.95 14.85
CA THR A 136 -9.68 -12.90 14.06
C THR A 136 -9.94 -14.20 13.31
N LEU A 137 -8.92 -14.78 12.67
CA LEU A 137 -9.04 -16.05 11.96
C LEU A 137 -9.24 -17.25 12.88
N GLN A 138 -8.63 -17.24 14.06
CA GLN A 138 -8.87 -18.29 15.06
C GLN A 138 -10.35 -18.34 15.47
N LYS A 139 -11.00 -17.17 15.58
CA LYS A 139 -12.42 -17.05 15.96
C LYS A 139 -13.38 -17.17 14.76
N SER A 140 -12.91 -16.84 13.56
CA SER A 140 -13.69 -16.87 12.31
C SER A 140 -12.83 -17.40 11.15
N PRO A 141 -12.57 -18.72 11.06
CA PRO A 141 -11.57 -19.29 10.15
C PRO A 141 -11.82 -19.05 8.66
N GLY A 142 -13.05 -18.83 8.25
CA GLY A 142 -13.43 -18.65 6.83
C GLY A 142 -13.44 -17.19 6.35
N LYS A 143 -13.02 -16.23 7.17
CA LYS A 143 -13.16 -14.82 6.84
C LYS A 143 -12.18 -14.35 5.77
N LEU A 144 -12.66 -14.19 4.54
CA LEU A 144 -11.84 -13.83 3.36
C LEU A 144 -11.09 -12.51 3.55
N ARG A 145 -11.72 -11.52 4.21
CA ARG A 145 -11.09 -10.23 4.50
C ARG A 145 -9.91 -10.37 5.45
N ALA A 146 -10.05 -11.21 6.48
CA ALA A 146 -8.98 -11.46 7.44
C ALA A 146 -7.81 -12.19 6.79
N LEU A 147 -8.08 -13.20 5.97
CA LEU A 147 -7.07 -13.90 5.17
C LEU A 147 -6.34 -12.94 4.23
N HIS A 148 -7.08 -12.09 3.53
CA HIS A 148 -6.49 -11.09 2.64
C HIS A 148 -5.55 -10.13 3.39
N ASN A 149 -6.02 -9.54 4.49
CA ASN A 149 -5.22 -8.58 5.26
C ASN A 149 -4.00 -9.24 5.91
N LEU A 150 -4.16 -10.44 6.47
CA LEU A 150 -3.05 -11.19 7.06
C LEU A 150 -1.97 -11.54 6.02
N SER A 151 -2.38 -11.94 4.82
CA SER A 151 -1.43 -12.20 3.73
C SER A 151 -0.63 -10.96 3.36
N HIS A 152 -1.25 -9.78 3.35
CA HIS A 152 -0.57 -8.51 3.11
C HIS A 152 0.50 -8.21 4.17
N PHE A 153 0.17 -8.40 5.46
CA PHE A 153 1.14 -8.17 6.53
C PHE A 153 2.29 -9.18 6.51
N TYR A 154 2.03 -10.46 6.20
CA TYR A 154 3.11 -11.43 6.04
C TYR A 154 4.03 -11.10 4.85
N ILE A 155 3.49 -10.55 3.75
CA ILE A 155 4.31 -10.05 2.63
C ILE A 155 5.19 -8.89 3.09
N ALA A 156 4.63 -7.94 3.83
CA ALA A 156 5.38 -6.79 4.35
C ALA A 156 6.54 -7.21 5.26
N GLU A 157 6.35 -8.24 6.07
CA GLU A 157 7.38 -8.85 6.92
C GLU A 157 8.29 -9.85 6.18
N LYS A 158 8.11 -10.02 4.87
CA LYS A 158 8.83 -10.99 4.05
C LYS A 158 8.65 -12.45 4.49
N ASN A 159 7.61 -12.74 5.27
CA ASN A 159 7.24 -14.10 5.64
C ASN A 159 6.43 -14.76 4.52
N TYR A 160 7.13 -15.02 3.41
CA TYR A 160 6.49 -15.52 2.21
C TYR A 160 5.87 -16.92 2.40
N ALA A 161 6.44 -17.77 3.25
CA ALA A 161 5.90 -19.11 3.51
C ALA A 161 4.45 -19.05 4.02
N LYS A 162 4.20 -18.25 5.07
CA LYS A 162 2.84 -18.04 5.60
C LYS A 162 1.94 -17.33 4.60
N ALA A 163 2.47 -16.31 3.88
CA ALA A 163 1.72 -15.61 2.84
C ALA A 163 1.26 -16.56 1.73
N PHE A 164 2.14 -17.44 1.22
CA PHE A 164 1.80 -18.45 0.19
C PHE A 164 0.66 -19.35 0.61
N THR A 165 0.69 -19.88 1.84
CA THR A 165 -0.36 -20.78 2.35
C THR A 165 -1.73 -20.11 2.28
N ILE A 166 -1.84 -18.88 2.77
CA ILE A 166 -3.09 -18.11 2.77
C ILE A 166 -3.53 -17.76 1.35
N LEU A 167 -2.60 -17.23 0.54
CA LEU A 167 -2.92 -16.79 -0.82
C LEU A 167 -3.38 -17.94 -1.71
N ARG A 168 -2.76 -19.14 -1.59
CA ARG A 168 -3.21 -20.33 -2.33
C ARG A 168 -4.63 -20.74 -1.94
N ALA A 169 -4.99 -20.66 -0.66
CA ALA A 169 -6.37 -20.92 -0.24
C ALA A 169 -7.35 -19.90 -0.87
N LEU A 170 -6.94 -18.64 -0.99
CA LEU A 170 -7.76 -17.59 -1.63
C LEU A 170 -7.86 -17.70 -3.16
N THR A 171 -7.03 -18.53 -3.83
CA THR A 171 -7.14 -18.72 -5.30
C THR A 171 -8.16 -19.79 -5.71
N GLN A 172 -8.78 -20.50 -4.77
CA GLN A 172 -9.73 -21.56 -5.06
C GLN A 172 -11.04 -21.04 -5.68
N SER A 173 -11.71 -21.88 -6.47
CA SER A 173 -12.86 -21.47 -7.28
C SER A 173 -14.08 -20.98 -6.50
N GLN A 174 -14.29 -21.51 -5.28
CA GLN A 174 -15.38 -21.09 -4.38
C GLN A 174 -15.20 -19.71 -3.78
N VAL A 175 -13.98 -19.18 -3.82
CA VAL A 175 -13.70 -17.81 -3.34
C VAL A 175 -14.18 -16.79 -4.37
N SER A 176 -14.73 -15.65 -3.92
CA SER A 176 -15.20 -14.62 -4.83
C SER A 176 -14.10 -14.13 -5.79
N SER A 177 -14.47 -13.76 -7.00
CA SER A 177 -13.54 -13.29 -8.05
C SER A 177 -12.65 -12.13 -7.60
N HIS A 178 -13.17 -11.29 -6.70
CA HIS A 178 -12.44 -10.17 -6.12
C HIS A 178 -11.23 -10.64 -5.29
N TYR A 179 -11.45 -11.52 -4.30
CA TYR A 179 -10.35 -12.03 -3.47
C TYR A 179 -9.40 -12.94 -4.25
N ARG A 180 -9.92 -13.73 -5.20
CA ARG A 180 -9.05 -14.52 -6.11
C ARG A 180 -8.12 -13.64 -6.91
N SER A 181 -8.63 -12.55 -7.48
CA SER A 181 -7.84 -11.61 -8.26
C SER A 181 -6.74 -10.95 -7.42
N TYR A 182 -7.05 -10.55 -6.18
CA TYR A 182 -6.07 -10.02 -5.24
C TYR A 182 -5.04 -11.07 -4.83
N ALA A 183 -5.46 -12.30 -4.56
CA ALA A 183 -4.55 -13.38 -4.19
C ALA A 183 -3.53 -13.65 -5.31
N HIS A 184 -3.98 -13.74 -6.54
CA HIS A 184 -3.11 -13.88 -7.71
C HIS A 184 -2.17 -12.68 -7.88
N ASN A 185 -2.66 -11.44 -7.67
CA ASN A 185 -1.81 -10.26 -7.69
C ASN A 185 -0.68 -10.32 -6.66
N ASN A 186 -1.00 -10.72 -5.44
CA ASN A 186 -0.02 -10.80 -4.37
C ASN A 186 0.97 -11.95 -4.58
N LEU A 187 0.52 -13.12 -5.08
CA LEU A 187 1.40 -14.21 -5.49
C LEU A 187 2.36 -13.75 -6.59
N GLY A 188 1.85 -13.06 -7.62
CA GLY A 188 2.68 -12.49 -8.68
C GLY A 188 3.72 -11.51 -8.15
N SER A 189 3.35 -10.66 -7.21
CA SER A 189 4.26 -9.71 -6.57
C SER A 189 5.36 -10.40 -5.75
N ILE A 190 5.03 -11.47 -5.04
CA ILE A 190 6.04 -12.27 -4.31
C ILE A 190 6.99 -12.94 -5.30
N TYR A 191 6.49 -13.58 -6.35
CA TYR A 191 7.34 -14.20 -7.38
C TYR A 191 8.23 -13.19 -8.07
N LEU A 192 7.74 -11.97 -8.32
CA LEU A 192 8.54 -10.88 -8.87
C LEU A 192 9.71 -10.51 -7.95
N GLN A 193 9.46 -10.40 -6.64
CA GLN A 193 10.51 -10.12 -5.64
C GLN A 193 11.53 -11.25 -5.50
N LEU A 194 11.10 -12.48 -5.75
CA LEU A 194 11.98 -13.66 -5.76
C LEU A 194 12.72 -13.86 -7.10
N GLY A 195 12.48 -13.00 -8.10
CA GLY A 195 13.08 -13.10 -9.43
C GLY A 195 12.49 -14.17 -10.35
N ASP A 196 11.40 -14.84 -9.94
CA ASP A 196 10.68 -15.81 -10.78
C ASP A 196 9.68 -15.12 -11.68
N TYR A 197 10.19 -14.49 -12.73
CA TYR A 197 9.40 -13.69 -13.66
C TYR A 197 8.32 -14.49 -14.40
N LEU A 198 8.58 -15.77 -14.70
CA LEU A 198 7.61 -16.63 -15.39
C LEU A 198 6.38 -16.91 -14.51
N LYS A 199 6.61 -17.25 -13.24
CA LYS A 199 5.50 -17.45 -12.31
C LYS A 199 4.79 -16.15 -12.01
N ALA A 200 5.52 -15.03 -11.86
CA ALA A 200 4.91 -13.73 -11.67
C ALA A 200 3.95 -13.37 -12.81
N GLU A 201 4.36 -13.54 -14.07
CA GLU A 201 3.51 -13.28 -15.26
C GLU A 201 2.27 -14.17 -15.26
N LYS A 202 2.44 -15.48 -14.97
CA LYS A 202 1.33 -16.45 -14.89
C LYS A 202 0.30 -16.01 -13.85
N GLU A 203 0.77 -15.59 -12.68
CA GLU A 203 -0.12 -15.17 -11.58
C GLU A 203 -0.85 -13.87 -11.92
N PHE A 204 -0.18 -12.83 -12.44
CA PHE A 204 -0.85 -11.59 -12.86
C PHE A 204 -1.91 -11.86 -13.93
N LYS A 205 -1.62 -12.70 -14.92
CA LYS A 205 -2.60 -13.11 -15.93
C LYS A 205 -3.77 -13.89 -15.33
N SER A 206 -3.52 -14.72 -14.31
CA SER A 206 -4.59 -15.43 -13.59
C SER A 206 -5.47 -14.47 -12.80
N GLY A 207 -4.88 -13.43 -12.19
CA GLY A 207 -5.61 -12.36 -11.52
C GLY A 207 -6.52 -11.58 -12.48
N ILE A 208 -6.04 -11.30 -13.70
CA ILE A 208 -6.84 -10.67 -14.76
C ILE A 208 -8.00 -11.58 -15.19
N ARG A 209 -7.76 -12.89 -15.37
CA ARG A 209 -8.84 -13.85 -15.69
C ARG A 209 -9.87 -13.96 -14.57
N ALA A 210 -9.43 -13.92 -13.31
CA ALA A 210 -10.34 -13.95 -12.17
C ALA A 210 -11.25 -12.71 -12.10
N LYS A 211 -10.69 -11.53 -12.37
CA LYS A 211 -11.42 -10.25 -12.41
C LYS A 211 -10.75 -9.28 -13.35
N SER A 212 -11.21 -9.21 -14.60
CA SER A 212 -10.62 -8.36 -15.65
C SER A 212 -10.69 -6.86 -15.35
N SER A 213 -11.64 -6.44 -14.52
CA SER A 213 -11.80 -5.04 -14.10
C SER A 213 -10.90 -4.61 -12.94
N GLN A 214 -10.00 -5.49 -12.47
CA GLN A 214 -9.05 -5.16 -11.41
C GLN A 214 -7.78 -4.51 -11.98
N PRO A 215 -7.56 -3.20 -11.79
CA PRO A 215 -6.49 -2.48 -12.46
C PRO A 215 -5.09 -2.88 -12.00
N THR A 216 -4.93 -3.30 -10.74
CA THR A 216 -3.62 -3.61 -10.13
C THR A 216 -2.88 -4.73 -10.85
N ASN A 217 -3.60 -5.77 -11.32
CA ASN A 217 -2.98 -6.87 -12.07
C ASN A 217 -2.41 -6.40 -13.43
N HIS A 218 -3.13 -5.52 -14.11
CA HIS A 218 -2.65 -4.92 -15.36
C HIS A 218 -1.44 -4.02 -15.12
N PHE A 219 -1.46 -3.22 -14.06
CA PHE A 219 -0.33 -2.36 -13.67
C PHE A 219 0.92 -3.19 -13.37
N ASN A 220 0.81 -4.21 -12.53
CA ASN A 220 1.94 -5.05 -12.14
C ASN A 220 2.46 -5.89 -13.33
N LEU A 221 1.57 -6.40 -14.18
CA LEU A 221 1.96 -7.06 -15.43
C LEU A 221 2.72 -6.10 -16.34
N GLY A 222 2.25 -4.86 -16.50
CA GLY A 222 2.95 -3.83 -17.26
C GLY A 222 4.35 -3.55 -16.73
N THR A 223 4.50 -3.46 -15.41
CA THR A 223 5.80 -3.26 -14.75
C THR A 223 6.76 -4.44 -15.00
N LEU A 224 6.26 -5.67 -14.89
CA LEU A 224 7.04 -6.86 -15.19
C LEU A 224 7.47 -6.90 -16.67
N LEU A 225 6.56 -6.65 -17.60
CA LEU A 225 6.84 -6.66 -19.03
C LEU A 225 7.86 -5.58 -19.43
N ALA A 226 7.75 -4.38 -18.83
CA ALA A 226 8.70 -3.29 -19.04
C ALA A 226 10.12 -3.66 -18.57
N SER A 227 10.24 -4.34 -17.43
CA SER A 227 11.54 -4.82 -16.93
C SER A 227 12.18 -5.88 -17.83
N GLN A 228 11.37 -6.66 -18.54
CA GLN A 228 11.83 -7.64 -19.53
C GLN A 228 12.10 -7.06 -20.93
N GLY A 229 11.92 -5.75 -21.14
CA GLY A 229 12.06 -5.13 -22.46
C GLY A 229 10.90 -5.37 -23.41
N ARG A 230 9.81 -5.99 -22.97
CA ARG A 230 8.57 -6.22 -23.76
C ARG A 230 7.71 -4.96 -23.78
N ASN A 231 8.30 -3.89 -24.34
CA ASN A 231 7.83 -2.52 -24.16
C ASN A 231 6.42 -2.26 -24.71
N LEU A 232 6.04 -2.83 -25.88
CA LEU A 232 4.69 -2.63 -26.45
C LEU A 232 3.61 -3.28 -25.59
N ALA A 233 3.83 -4.52 -25.15
CA ALA A 233 2.89 -5.21 -24.25
C ALA A 233 2.79 -4.53 -22.87
N ALA A 234 3.89 -3.95 -22.39
CA ALA A 234 3.89 -3.14 -21.17
C ALA A 234 3.04 -1.87 -21.32
N LYS A 235 3.16 -1.17 -22.47
CA LYS A 235 2.35 0.03 -22.78
C LYS A 235 0.86 -0.30 -22.75
N GLU A 236 0.44 -1.36 -23.44
CA GLU A 236 -0.94 -1.82 -23.45
C GLU A 236 -1.46 -2.13 -22.04
N SER A 237 -0.64 -2.82 -21.24
CA SER A 237 -1.00 -3.17 -19.86
C SER A 237 -1.18 -1.93 -18.98
N TYR A 238 -0.31 -0.91 -19.10
CA TYR A 238 -0.45 0.34 -18.37
C TYR A 238 -1.67 1.15 -18.81
N GLU A 239 -1.95 1.21 -20.11
CA GLU A 239 -3.14 1.89 -20.65
C GLU A 239 -4.43 1.24 -20.16
N LYS A 240 -4.47 -0.09 -20.14
CA LYS A 240 -5.60 -0.83 -19.60
C LYS A 240 -5.78 -0.56 -18.10
N ALA A 241 -4.69 -0.57 -17.33
CA ALA A 241 -4.72 -0.24 -15.91
C ALA A 241 -5.24 1.18 -15.67
N GLU A 242 -4.71 2.17 -16.41
CA GLU A 242 -5.13 3.58 -16.29
C GLU A 242 -6.61 3.76 -16.62
N GLY A 243 -7.10 3.15 -17.71
CA GLY A 243 -8.51 3.20 -18.09
C GLY A 243 -9.42 2.59 -17.02
N LEU A 244 -9.02 1.45 -16.45
CA LEU A 244 -9.78 0.81 -15.38
C LEU A 244 -9.81 1.66 -14.11
N TYR A 245 -8.70 2.29 -13.71
CA TYR A 245 -8.67 3.20 -12.56
C TYR A 245 -9.60 4.41 -12.76
N LYS A 246 -9.60 5.02 -13.95
CA LYS A 246 -10.46 6.18 -14.28
C LYS A 246 -11.95 5.85 -14.18
N ASN A 247 -12.33 4.63 -14.54
CA ASN A 247 -13.71 4.17 -14.56
C ASN A 247 -14.16 3.52 -13.23
N TYR A 248 -13.32 3.52 -12.21
CA TYR A 248 -13.67 2.88 -10.94
C TYR A 248 -14.65 3.73 -10.14
N ARG A 249 -15.88 3.21 -9.98
CA ARG A 249 -17.07 3.88 -9.44
C ARG A 249 -16.90 4.47 -8.02
N TRP A 250 -15.87 4.06 -7.28
CA TRP A 250 -15.63 4.43 -5.89
C TRP A 250 -14.37 5.31 -5.69
N GLY A 251 -13.91 6.00 -6.74
CA GLY A 251 -12.84 7.01 -6.61
C GLY A 251 -11.46 6.44 -6.23
N TYR A 252 -11.13 5.23 -6.65
CA TYR A 252 -9.75 4.73 -6.51
C TYR A 252 -8.82 5.68 -7.25
N GLN A 253 -7.96 6.35 -6.50
CA GLN A 253 -6.95 7.21 -7.12
C GLN A 253 -5.96 6.32 -7.90
N ILE A 254 -5.65 6.72 -9.11
CA ILE A 254 -4.59 6.08 -9.90
C ILE A 254 -3.29 6.19 -9.10
N PRO A 255 -2.54 5.11 -8.85
CA PRO A 255 -1.25 5.20 -8.19
C PRO A 255 -0.31 6.13 -8.94
N ALA A 256 0.43 6.99 -8.23
CA ALA A 256 1.41 7.89 -8.86
C ALA A 256 2.48 7.09 -9.63
N GLU A 257 2.86 5.93 -9.10
CA GLU A 257 3.82 5.00 -9.69
C GLU A 257 3.44 4.54 -11.10
N LEU A 258 2.14 4.43 -11.39
CA LEU A 258 1.68 4.09 -12.75
C LEU A 258 2.12 5.16 -13.75
N TYR A 259 1.98 6.42 -13.40
CA TYR A 259 2.32 7.52 -14.29
C TYR A 259 3.83 7.62 -14.54
N ILE A 260 4.66 7.51 -13.51
CA ILE A 260 6.12 7.59 -13.70
C ILE A 260 6.66 6.36 -14.44
N ASN A 261 6.15 5.15 -14.15
CA ASN A 261 6.56 3.93 -14.86
C ASN A 261 6.14 3.98 -16.34
N LYS A 262 4.92 4.45 -16.60
CA LYS A 262 4.42 4.68 -17.97
C LYS A 262 5.26 5.73 -18.69
N ALA A 263 5.62 6.84 -18.04
CA ALA A 263 6.43 7.90 -18.64
C ALA A 263 7.84 7.39 -19.02
N ARG A 264 8.49 6.62 -18.15
CA ARG A 264 9.79 5.99 -18.43
C ARG A 264 9.71 5.05 -19.64
N LEU A 265 8.66 4.24 -19.70
CA LEU A 265 8.42 3.34 -20.82
C LEU A 265 8.20 4.11 -22.13
N LEU A 266 7.37 5.15 -22.11
CA LEU A 266 7.07 5.99 -23.28
C LEU A 266 8.30 6.75 -23.76
N LEU A 267 9.16 7.23 -22.84
CA LEU A 267 10.46 7.82 -23.17
C LEU A 267 11.35 6.80 -23.91
N LYS A 268 11.43 5.57 -23.42
CA LYS A 268 12.17 4.48 -24.08
C LYS A 268 11.62 4.15 -25.46
N LEU A 269 10.30 4.24 -25.64
CA LEU A 269 9.62 4.07 -26.92
C LEU A 269 9.70 5.30 -27.83
N LYS A 270 10.35 6.38 -27.39
CA LYS A 270 10.44 7.68 -28.10
C LYS A 270 9.08 8.36 -28.33
N LEU A 271 8.06 8.00 -27.55
CA LEU A 271 6.73 8.60 -27.57
C LEU A 271 6.69 9.82 -26.62
N TYR A 272 7.48 10.83 -26.96
CA TYR A 272 7.82 11.94 -26.06
C TYR A 272 6.61 12.76 -25.60
N LYS A 273 5.63 13.03 -26.48
CA LYS A 273 4.42 13.78 -26.12
C LYS A 273 3.59 13.05 -25.06
N GLU A 274 3.39 11.74 -25.25
CA GLU A 274 2.65 10.90 -24.29
C GLU A 274 3.44 10.78 -22.96
N ALA A 275 4.78 10.68 -23.05
CA ALA A 275 5.66 10.63 -21.89
C ALA A 275 5.55 11.91 -21.05
N GLU A 276 5.57 13.10 -21.70
CA GLU A 276 5.44 14.41 -21.07
C GLU A 276 4.09 14.52 -20.33
N VAL A 277 2.99 14.12 -20.96
CA VAL A 277 1.66 14.10 -20.32
C VAL A 277 1.66 13.19 -19.09
N SER A 278 2.24 12.01 -19.21
CA SER A 278 2.26 11.02 -18.12
C SER A 278 3.08 11.51 -16.94
N ILE A 279 4.29 12.07 -17.19
CA ILE A 279 5.14 12.55 -16.09
C ILE A 279 4.57 13.81 -15.43
N ASN A 280 3.90 14.69 -16.17
CA ASN A 280 3.22 15.84 -15.60
C ASN A 280 2.06 15.42 -14.68
N ASN A 281 1.33 14.33 -14.99
CA ASN A 281 0.32 13.75 -14.10
C ASN A 281 0.93 13.16 -12.82
N TYR A 282 2.15 12.66 -12.89
CA TYR A 282 2.92 12.23 -11.73
C TYR A 282 3.33 13.44 -10.87
N LEU A 283 3.98 14.44 -11.46
CA LEU A 283 4.48 15.62 -10.76
C LEU A 283 3.38 16.49 -10.14
N LYS A 284 2.18 16.52 -10.71
CA LYS A 284 1.00 17.12 -10.05
C LYS A 284 0.68 16.53 -8.70
N ARG A 285 1.06 15.28 -8.43
CA ARG A 285 0.79 14.56 -7.18
C ARG A 285 2.00 14.52 -6.25
N VAL A 286 3.20 14.53 -6.83
CA VAL A 286 4.47 14.47 -6.11
C VAL A 286 5.40 15.54 -6.68
N PRO A 287 5.13 16.83 -6.40
CA PRO A 287 5.85 17.95 -7.02
C PRO A 287 7.36 17.96 -6.76
N GLU A 288 7.78 17.52 -5.57
CA GLU A 288 9.18 17.53 -5.14
C GLU A 288 9.95 16.25 -5.53
N SER A 289 9.43 15.46 -6.47
CA SER A 289 10.03 14.18 -6.82
C SER A 289 11.27 14.32 -7.68
N GLY A 290 12.47 14.13 -7.12
CA GLY A 290 13.71 14.06 -7.91
C GLY A 290 13.63 13.06 -9.08
N PRO A 291 13.14 11.81 -8.88
CA PRO A 291 12.90 10.89 -9.99
C PRO A 291 11.92 11.39 -11.04
N GLY A 292 10.91 12.16 -10.64
CA GLY A 292 9.95 12.78 -11.57
C GLY A 292 10.60 13.84 -12.44
N HIS A 293 11.30 14.79 -11.84
CA HIS A 293 12.05 15.82 -12.53
C HIS A 293 13.13 15.24 -13.44
N PHE A 294 13.80 14.15 -13.00
CA PHE A 294 14.78 13.45 -13.83
C PHE A 294 14.17 12.90 -15.14
N VAL A 295 12.99 12.26 -15.05
CA VAL A 295 12.30 11.75 -16.25
C VAL A 295 11.85 12.89 -17.16
N LEU A 296 11.29 13.99 -16.60
CA LEU A 296 10.87 15.15 -17.38
C LEU A 296 12.05 15.84 -18.05
N ALA A 297 13.16 16.02 -17.34
CA ALA A 297 14.42 16.54 -17.90
C ALA A 297 14.93 15.68 -19.05
N SER A 298 14.90 14.35 -18.90
CA SER A 298 15.31 13.41 -19.94
C SER A 298 14.42 13.50 -21.18
N ILE A 299 13.11 13.70 -21.01
CA ILE A 299 12.17 13.95 -22.11
C ILE A 299 12.52 15.25 -22.83
N PHE A 300 12.72 16.36 -22.09
CA PHE A 300 13.08 17.65 -22.70
C PHE A 300 14.42 17.59 -23.42
N SER A 301 15.42 16.91 -22.87
CA SER A 301 16.71 16.67 -23.53
C SER A 301 16.55 15.89 -24.84
N ALA A 302 15.68 14.86 -24.86
CA ALA A 302 15.42 14.04 -26.04
C ALA A 302 14.74 14.81 -27.18
N ILE A 303 13.85 15.77 -26.85
CA ILE A 303 13.16 16.62 -27.84
C ILE A 303 13.90 17.93 -28.14
N GLY A 304 15.14 18.09 -27.65
CA GLY A 304 15.99 19.26 -27.94
C GLY A 304 15.66 20.53 -27.16
N LYS A 305 14.77 20.48 -26.15
CA LYS A 305 14.47 21.61 -25.27
C LYS A 305 15.50 21.69 -24.13
N GLN A 306 16.75 22.01 -24.50
CA GLN A 306 17.93 21.88 -23.60
C GLN A 306 17.82 22.74 -22.34
N ASP A 307 17.38 24.00 -22.45
CA ASP A 307 17.27 24.89 -21.28
C ASP A 307 16.20 24.41 -20.28
N LYS A 308 15.07 23.89 -20.80
CA LYS A 308 14.05 23.26 -19.95
C LYS A 308 14.59 22.01 -19.25
N ALA A 309 15.38 21.20 -19.95
CA ALA A 309 16.00 20.02 -19.37
C ALA A 309 16.96 20.39 -18.24
N LEU A 310 17.82 21.41 -18.45
CA LEU A 310 18.75 21.91 -17.41
C LEU A 310 17.99 22.45 -16.20
N HIS A 311 16.88 23.17 -16.43
CA HIS A 311 16.01 23.65 -15.36
C HIS A 311 15.43 22.48 -14.54
N GLU A 312 14.85 21.47 -15.18
CA GLU A 312 14.31 20.31 -14.47
C GLU A 312 15.40 19.54 -13.71
N TYR A 313 16.60 19.41 -14.27
CA TYR A 313 17.73 18.81 -13.54
C TYR A 313 18.14 19.62 -12.29
N SER A 314 17.98 20.96 -12.30
CA SER A 314 18.27 21.81 -11.14
C SER A 314 17.26 21.62 -10.00
N LEU A 315 16.04 21.19 -10.30
CA LEU A 315 14.98 20.90 -9.32
C LEU A 315 15.16 19.55 -8.63
N ILE A 316 16.10 18.71 -9.11
CA ILE A 316 16.41 17.44 -8.46
C ILE A 316 17.19 17.71 -7.18
N GLY A 317 16.51 17.79 -6.06
CA GLY A 317 17.10 18.04 -4.76
C GLY A 317 18.15 16.97 -4.35
N ASN A 318 18.41 16.81 -3.07
CA ASN A 318 19.39 15.87 -2.56
C ASN A 318 18.95 14.40 -2.75
N THR A 319 19.04 13.88 -3.99
CA THR A 319 18.79 12.48 -4.33
C THR A 319 20.10 11.79 -4.68
N PRO A 320 20.84 11.23 -3.69
CA PRO A 320 22.22 10.77 -3.87
C PRO A 320 22.39 9.77 -5.02
N LYS A 321 21.40 8.90 -5.20
CA LYS A 321 21.42 7.85 -6.26
C LYS A 321 21.34 8.42 -7.69
N LEU A 322 20.81 9.62 -7.88
CA LEU A 322 20.65 10.23 -9.21
C LEU A 322 21.71 11.29 -9.51
N LYS A 323 22.44 11.77 -8.51
CA LYS A 323 23.39 12.89 -8.69
C LYS A 323 24.40 12.65 -9.82
N GLY A 324 25.06 11.49 -9.85
CA GLY A 324 26.00 11.17 -10.90
C GLY A 324 25.38 11.12 -12.28
N GLU A 325 24.17 10.51 -12.40
CA GLU A 325 23.42 10.46 -13.66
C GLU A 325 22.95 11.86 -14.11
N VAL A 326 22.57 12.74 -13.18
CA VAL A 326 22.19 14.13 -13.47
C VAL A 326 23.36 14.88 -14.08
N HIS A 327 24.55 14.84 -13.46
CA HIS A 327 25.75 15.47 -13.96
C HIS A 327 26.13 14.91 -15.36
N ASN A 328 26.09 13.59 -15.54
CA ASN A 328 26.34 12.97 -16.82
C ASN A 328 25.34 13.47 -17.91
N ASN A 329 24.06 13.57 -17.59
CA ASN A 329 23.04 14.00 -18.56
C ASN A 329 23.14 15.51 -18.85
N ARG A 330 23.51 16.35 -17.89
CA ARG A 330 23.82 17.78 -18.09
C ARG A 330 25.01 17.94 -19.00
N ALA A 331 26.06 17.13 -18.81
CA ALA A 331 27.22 17.12 -19.69
C ALA A 331 26.84 16.83 -21.15
N LEU A 332 25.96 15.84 -21.40
CA LEU A 332 25.46 15.55 -22.73
C LEU A 332 24.73 16.75 -23.36
N ILE A 333 24.04 17.55 -22.56
CA ILE A 333 23.40 18.80 -23.04
C ILE A 333 24.48 19.84 -23.41
N PHE A 334 25.51 20.02 -22.58
CA PHE A 334 26.61 20.94 -22.84
C PHE A 334 27.44 20.52 -24.09
N ILE A 335 27.65 19.22 -24.28
CA ILE A 335 28.26 18.69 -25.54
C ILE A 335 27.43 19.10 -26.77
N LYS A 336 26.11 18.95 -26.71
CA LYS A 336 25.22 19.38 -27.80
C LYS A 336 25.24 20.90 -28.05
N LYS A 337 25.42 21.68 -26.97
CA LYS A 337 25.62 23.14 -27.04
C LYS A 337 27.02 23.55 -27.47
N LYS A 338 27.96 22.60 -27.63
CA LYS A 338 29.38 22.81 -27.91
C LYS A 338 30.14 23.57 -26.78
N ASP A 339 29.59 23.53 -25.58
CA ASP A 339 30.24 24.07 -24.37
C ASP A 339 31.04 22.95 -23.71
N PHE A 340 32.19 22.63 -24.29
CA PHE A 340 32.99 21.48 -23.90
C PHE A 340 33.62 21.64 -22.51
N ASN A 341 33.92 22.88 -22.05
CA ASN A 341 34.47 23.13 -20.75
C ASN A 341 33.48 22.76 -19.65
N LEU A 342 32.22 23.22 -19.75
CA LEU A 342 31.18 22.84 -18.81
C LEU A 342 30.86 21.34 -18.89
N ALA A 343 30.91 20.75 -20.08
CA ALA A 343 30.71 19.31 -20.24
C ALA A 343 31.78 18.49 -19.52
N LEU A 344 33.07 18.90 -19.59
CA LEU A 344 34.17 18.25 -18.87
C LEU A 344 33.98 18.35 -17.35
N GLU A 345 33.65 19.55 -16.86
CA GLU A 345 33.37 19.75 -15.43
C GLU A 345 32.26 18.84 -14.92
N GLU A 346 31.14 18.79 -15.64
CA GLU A 346 29.99 17.96 -15.28
C GLU A 346 30.34 16.47 -15.30
N LEU A 347 31.13 15.99 -16.27
CA LEU A 347 31.55 14.59 -16.34
C LEU A 347 32.50 14.22 -15.20
N HIS A 348 33.43 15.10 -14.83
CA HIS A 348 34.28 14.90 -13.66
C HIS A 348 33.46 14.86 -12.37
N GLN A 349 32.48 15.73 -12.20
CA GLN A 349 31.53 15.66 -11.08
C GLN A 349 30.75 14.35 -11.05
N ALA A 350 30.26 13.89 -12.22
CA ALA A 350 29.54 12.62 -12.34
C ALA A 350 30.40 11.44 -11.86
N ILE A 351 31.66 11.39 -12.27
CA ILE A 351 32.62 10.34 -11.90
C ILE A 351 33.03 10.43 -10.42
N THR A 352 33.21 11.64 -9.90
CA THR A 352 33.52 11.87 -8.49
C THR A 352 32.44 11.36 -7.57
N ILE A 353 31.16 11.64 -7.92
CA ILE A 353 29.97 11.22 -7.17
C ILE A 353 29.69 9.72 -7.38
N SER A 354 29.86 9.24 -8.60
CA SER A 354 29.56 7.87 -9.01
C SER A 354 30.72 7.23 -9.76
N PRO A 355 31.78 6.75 -9.06
CA PRO A 355 33.02 6.26 -9.70
C PRO A 355 32.87 5.02 -10.60
N ASN A 356 31.72 4.39 -10.58
CA ASN A 356 31.41 3.21 -11.41
C ASN A 356 30.31 3.49 -12.46
N LEU A 357 30.00 4.76 -12.73
CA LEU A 357 29.02 5.14 -13.75
C LEU A 357 29.62 4.96 -15.15
N ILE A 358 29.25 3.87 -15.80
CA ILE A 358 29.79 3.47 -17.11
C ILE A 358 29.62 4.60 -18.14
N ASP A 359 28.42 5.18 -18.20
CA ASP A 359 28.10 6.22 -19.18
C ASP A 359 28.96 7.48 -19.00
N ALA A 360 29.27 7.87 -17.75
CA ALA A 360 30.12 9.03 -17.48
C ALA A 360 31.57 8.81 -17.95
N HIS A 361 32.13 7.65 -17.67
CA HIS A 361 33.47 7.29 -18.17
C HIS A 361 33.50 7.22 -19.68
N TYR A 362 32.50 6.60 -20.31
CA TYR A 362 32.39 6.52 -21.77
C TYR A 362 32.27 7.91 -22.40
N ASN A 363 31.40 8.76 -21.86
CA ASN A 363 31.17 10.11 -22.37
C ASN A 363 32.41 11.02 -22.20
N LEU A 364 33.13 10.89 -21.06
CA LEU A 364 34.36 11.64 -20.84
C LEU A 364 35.44 11.21 -21.82
N GLY A 365 35.68 9.92 -22.01
CA GLY A 365 36.64 9.43 -22.98
C GLY A 365 36.32 9.91 -24.41
N ASN A 366 35.05 9.85 -24.85
CA ASN A 366 34.64 10.37 -26.14
C ASN A 366 34.82 11.89 -26.26
N LEU A 367 34.51 12.65 -25.22
CA LEU A 367 34.66 14.09 -25.24
C LEU A 367 36.13 14.48 -25.37
N LEU A 368 37.03 13.81 -24.65
CA LEU A 368 38.47 14.02 -24.77
C LEU A 368 38.97 13.73 -26.18
N ILE A 369 38.51 12.64 -26.81
CA ILE A 369 38.83 12.35 -28.21
C ILE A 369 38.32 13.49 -29.11
N GLN A 370 37.08 13.92 -28.94
CA GLN A 370 36.45 14.96 -29.77
C GLN A 370 37.15 16.34 -29.67
N THR A 371 37.71 16.64 -28.51
CA THR A 371 38.35 17.92 -28.22
C THR A 371 39.87 17.90 -28.42
N ASN A 372 40.45 16.81 -28.94
CA ASN A 372 41.90 16.56 -29.02
C ASN A 372 42.58 16.73 -27.65
N GLY A 373 41.90 16.27 -26.58
CA GLY A 373 42.46 16.25 -25.23
C GLY A 373 43.49 15.14 -25.05
N ASP A 374 43.91 14.88 -23.77
CA ASP A 374 44.89 13.87 -23.47
C ASP A 374 44.42 12.44 -23.87
N PRO A 375 45.09 11.79 -24.86
CA PRO A 375 44.68 10.45 -25.32
C PRO A 375 44.91 9.37 -24.25
N ILE A 376 45.86 9.55 -23.32
CA ILE A 376 46.12 8.62 -22.21
C ILE A 376 44.94 8.67 -21.23
N GLU A 377 44.49 9.85 -20.91
CA GLU A 377 43.30 10.04 -20.04
C GLU A 377 42.05 9.47 -20.72
N ALA A 378 41.85 9.72 -22.01
CA ALA A 378 40.74 9.17 -22.77
C ALA A 378 40.71 7.64 -22.75
N SER A 379 41.88 6.99 -23.02
CA SER A 379 42.02 5.52 -22.96
C SER A 379 41.67 4.99 -21.57
N ARG A 380 42.20 5.59 -20.53
CA ARG A 380 41.96 5.18 -19.13
C ARG A 380 40.46 5.18 -18.81
N HIS A 381 39.72 6.19 -19.21
CA HIS A 381 38.28 6.27 -18.94
C HIS A 381 37.49 5.26 -19.80
N LEU A 382 37.83 5.08 -21.08
CA LEU A 382 37.18 4.08 -21.92
C LEU A 382 37.47 2.64 -21.45
N GLU A 383 38.71 2.34 -21.00
CA GLU A 383 39.05 1.04 -20.41
C GLU A 383 38.28 0.77 -19.10
N LYS A 384 38.12 1.82 -18.27
CA LYS A 384 37.32 1.72 -17.05
C LYS A 384 35.86 1.43 -17.39
N ALA A 385 35.28 2.12 -18.39
CA ALA A 385 33.93 1.85 -18.86
C ALA A 385 33.81 0.42 -19.41
N LEU A 386 34.81 -0.06 -20.17
CA LEU A 386 34.84 -1.41 -20.72
C LEU A 386 34.85 -2.47 -19.61
N LYS A 387 35.68 -2.29 -18.59
CA LYS A 387 35.77 -3.19 -17.43
C LYS A 387 34.45 -3.29 -16.65
N LEU A 388 33.71 -2.20 -16.59
CA LEU A 388 32.44 -2.12 -15.87
C LEU A 388 31.23 -2.61 -16.70
N SER A 389 31.38 -2.67 -18.04
CA SER A 389 30.29 -3.00 -18.96
C SER A 389 29.87 -4.47 -18.85
N THR A 390 28.57 -4.70 -18.70
CA THR A 390 27.94 -6.03 -18.73
C THR A 390 27.12 -6.28 -20.00
N SER A 391 26.92 -5.25 -20.84
CA SER A 391 26.15 -5.33 -22.09
C SER A 391 27.05 -5.42 -23.30
N GLN A 392 26.85 -6.42 -24.17
CA GLN A 392 27.61 -6.60 -25.39
C GLN A 392 27.52 -5.37 -26.33
N GLU A 393 26.36 -4.74 -26.42
CA GLU A 393 26.15 -3.53 -27.22
C GLU A 393 27.02 -2.37 -26.73
N VAL A 394 27.01 -2.12 -25.41
CA VAL A 394 27.82 -1.07 -24.76
C VAL A 394 29.30 -1.40 -24.93
N THR A 395 29.69 -2.64 -24.72
CA THR A 395 31.07 -3.12 -24.92
C THR A 395 31.58 -2.84 -26.34
N ASN A 396 30.76 -3.14 -27.35
CA ASN A 396 31.13 -2.90 -28.76
C ASN A 396 31.30 -1.40 -29.06
N ARG A 397 30.43 -0.55 -28.53
CA ARG A 397 30.54 0.91 -28.65
C ARG A 397 31.83 1.45 -28.01
N ILE A 398 32.18 0.97 -26.83
CA ILE A 398 33.41 1.36 -26.12
C ILE A 398 34.66 0.92 -26.91
N LYS A 399 34.69 -0.32 -27.39
CA LYS A 399 35.80 -0.82 -28.21
C LYS A 399 35.99 0.01 -29.49
N HIS A 400 34.90 0.42 -30.15
CA HIS A 400 34.96 1.30 -31.30
C HIS A 400 35.60 2.64 -30.93
N ALA A 401 35.26 3.24 -29.80
CA ALA A 401 35.83 4.48 -29.31
C ALA A 401 37.33 4.30 -28.98
N LEU A 402 37.74 3.21 -28.36
CA LEU A 402 39.17 2.89 -28.10
C LEU A 402 39.98 2.76 -29.36
N ASN A 403 39.41 2.15 -30.41
CA ASN A 403 40.07 2.02 -31.70
C ASN A 403 40.16 3.36 -32.50
N SER A 404 39.45 4.39 -32.08
CA SER A 404 39.54 5.73 -32.70
C SER A 404 40.52 6.66 -32.02
N LEU A 405 41.19 6.18 -30.96
CA LEU A 405 42.30 6.92 -30.36
C LEU A 405 43.49 7.02 -31.33
N PRO A 406 44.17 8.18 -31.36
CA PRO A 406 45.35 8.40 -32.22
C PRO A 406 46.54 7.53 -31.79
#